data_8f99eba411513f63a3236c0c63e3f888
#
_entry.id   8f99eba411513f63a3236c0c63e3f888
#
_cell.length_a   1.000
_cell.length_b   1.000
_cell.length_c   1.000
_cell.angle_alpha   90.00
_cell.angle_beta   90.00
_cell.angle_gamma   90.00
#
_symmetry.space_group_name_H-M   'P 1'
#
loop_
_entity.id
_entity.type
_entity.pdbx_description
1 polymer ?
#
loop_
_entity_poly.entity_id
_entity_poly.type
_entity_poly.pdbx_seq_one_letter_code
_entity_poly.pdbx_strand_id
1 'polypeptide(L)'
;MQVKSLTKTVCLLTAATMSSGTLLAAQPAVPLCACVSDAPDWNFPSEASRLLKEIRSAAFRLTDNAANLKSYGPGGVSWHGHAGELTLIREQINAVGKRIQRLHTIRHATAPWQQEAIDSMTPMAATLASRTEAAIRYLQDNRTYLWSETYRDHVQTLSSRADQMKKSVSLHLELAETLDKLEALRDRTASIGS
;
A
#
# COMPACT_ATOMS: atom_id res chain seq x y z
N MET A 1 21.21 12.60 -29.22
CA MET A 1 22.50 11.91 -29.53
C MET A 1 22.49 10.54 -28.86
N GLN A 2 22.64 9.53 -29.72
CA GLN A 2 22.92 8.12 -29.43
C GLN A 2 21.89 7.26 -28.69
N VAL A 3 21.08 6.61 -29.50
CA VAL A 3 20.31 5.39 -29.24
C VAL A 3 21.28 4.21 -29.22
N LYS A 4 21.28 3.38 -28.16
CA LYS A 4 21.94 2.05 -28.20
C LYS A 4 20.87 0.97 -28.18
N SER A 5 20.74 0.38 -29.37
CA SER A 5 20.10 -0.88 -29.69
C SER A 5 20.75 -2.04 -28.91
N LEU A 6 19.97 -2.95 -28.35
CA LEU A 6 20.45 -4.27 -27.90
C LEU A 6 19.55 -5.38 -28.45
N THR A 7 20.19 -6.04 -29.32
CA THR A 7 20.08 -7.30 -30.04
C THR A 7 19.27 -8.41 -29.39
N LYS A 8 18.35 -8.95 -30.20
CA LYS A 8 17.63 -10.22 -30.01
C LYS A 8 18.63 -11.39 -30.20
N THR A 9 18.64 -12.32 -29.26
CA THR A 9 19.27 -13.62 -29.42
C THR A 9 18.21 -14.66 -29.67
N VAL A 10 18.20 -15.17 -30.89
CA VAL A 10 17.40 -16.31 -31.36
C VAL A 10 18.19 -17.57 -30.99
N CYS A 11 17.62 -18.52 -30.26
CA CYS A 11 18.16 -19.87 -30.13
C CYS A 11 17.37 -20.83 -31.01
N LEU A 12 18.13 -21.45 -31.93
CA LEU A 12 17.70 -22.42 -32.92
C LEU A 12 17.29 -23.76 -32.28
N LEU A 13 16.23 -24.33 -32.84
CA LEU A 13 15.84 -25.75 -32.71
C LEU A 13 16.89 -26.65 -33.42
N THR A 14 17.26 -27.73 -32.75
CA THR A 14 17.78 -28.92 -33.45
C THR A 14 16.94 -30.13 -33.09
N ALA A 15 16.25 -30.64 -34.07
CA ALA A 15 15.62 -31.94 -34.06
C ALA A 15 16.67 -33.04 -34.31
N ALA A 16 16.61 -34.14 -33.60
CA ALA A 16 17.29 -35.39 -33.95
C ALA A 16 16.36 -36.58 -33.71
N THR A 17 16.30 -37.37 -34.72
CA THR A 17 15.39 -38.48 -35.00
C THR A 17 15.86 -39.82 -34.43
N MET A 18 14.87 -40.67 -34.08
CA MET A 18 14.76 -42.13 -34.18
C MET A 18 15.79 -43.02 -33.49
N SER A 19 15.30 -43.89 -32.59
CA SER A 19 15.52 -45.34 -32.79
C SER A 19 14.55 -46.16 -31.91
N SER A 20 13.86 -47.10 -32.54
CA SER A 20 12.97 -48.09 -31.95
C SER A 20 13.77 -49.14 -31.17
N GLY A 21 13.36 -49.45 -29.95
CA GLY A 21 13.91 -50.55 -29.17
C GLY A 21 12.90 -50.93 -28.05
N THR A 22 12.06 -51.91 -28.36
CA THR A 22 11.16 -52.56 -27.40
C THR A 22 11.96 -53.43 -26.43
N LEU A 23 12.09 -53.01 -25.17
CA LEU A 23 12.45 -53.89 -24.07
C LEU A 23 11.45 -53.71 -22.93
N LEU A 24 10.63 -54.75 -22.74
CA LEU A 24 9.75 -54.88 -21.58
C LEU A 24 10.64 -55.07 -20.33
N ALA A 25 10.89 -54.00 -19.62
CA ALA A 25 11.52 -54.04 -18.32
C ALA A 25 10.44 -53.65 -17.30
N ALA A 26 10.19 -54.59 -16.38
CA ALA A 26 9.34 -54.38 -15.20
C ALA A 26 9.83 -53.12 -14.45
N GLN A 27 9.05 -52.07 -14.42
CA GLN A 27 9.31 -50.89 -13.60
C GLN A 27 9.06 -51.25 -12.11
N PRO A 28 10.04 -51.04 -11.23
CA PRO A 28 9.76 -51.08 -9.82
C PRO A 28 8.79 -49.93 -9.50
N ALA A 29 7.72 -50.24 -8.77
CA ALA A 29 6.77 -49.23 -8.27
C ALA A 29 7.57 -48.24 -7.40
N VAL A 30 7.83 -47.05 -7.94
CA VAL A 30 8.36 -45.93 -7.18
C VAL A 30 7.28 -45.52 -6.21
N PRO A 31 7.53 -45.56 -4.87
CA PRO A 31 6.56 -45.02 -3.96
C PRO A 31 6.35 -43.53 -4.33
N LEU A 32 5.11 -43.18 -4.65
CA LEU A 32 4.70 -41.77 -4.71
C LEU A 32 5.00 -41.20 -3.32
N CYS A 33 6.16 -40.59 -3.18
CA CYS A 33 6.34 -39.64 -2.09
C CYS A 33 5.24 -38.58 -2.28
N ALA A 34 4.20 -38.67 -1.46
CA ALA A 34 3.30 -37.54 -1.26
C ALA A 34 4.20 -36.41 -0.74
N CYS A 35 4.64 -35.54 -1.65
CA CYS A 35 5.15 -34.25 -1.28
C CYS A 35 3.97 -33.54 -0.63
N VAL A 36 3.90 -33.65 0.70
CA VAL A 36 3.14 -32.71 1.52
C VAL A 36 3.78 -31.38 1.18
N SER A 37 3.15 -30.62 0.29
CA SER A 37 3.51 -29.23 0.02
C SER A 37 3.14 -28.46 1.27
N ASP A 38 4.09 -28.40 2.24
CA ASP A 38 4.14 -27.34 3.26
C ASP A 38 4.49 -26.01 2.56
N ALA A 39 3.77 -25.69 1.48
CA ALA A 39 3.77 -24.36 0.97
C ALA A 39 3.09 -23.49 2.05
N PRO A 40 3.77 -22.47 2.59
CA PRO A 40 3.14 -21.57 3.54
C PRO A 40 1.85 -21.05 2.92
N ASP A 41 0.74 -21.28 3.61
CA ASP A 41 -0.58 -20.84 3.17
C ASP A 41 -0.61 -19.29 3.25
N TRP A 42 -0.20 -18.66 2.14
CA TRP A 42 -0.12 -17.21 2.03
C TRP A 42 -1.53 -16.62 1.99
N ASN A 43 -2.03 -16.21 3.16
CA ASN A 43 -3.32 -15.56 3.29
C ASN A 43 -3.19 -14.07 2.93
N PHE A 44 -3.14 -13.76 1.63
CA PHE A 44 -3.03 -12.39 1.13
C PHE A 44 -4.17 -11.45 1.59
N PRO A 45 -5.45 -11.89 1.67
CA PRO A 45 -6.50 -11.06 2.24
C PRO A 45 -6.26 -10.67 3.69
N SER A 46 -5.77 -11.57 4.53
CA SER A 46 -5.41 -11.26 5.92
C SER A 46 -4.21 -10.32 6.00
N GLU A 47 -3.19 -10.51 5.17
CA GLU A 47 -2.05 -9.58 5.08
C GLU A 47 -2.52 -8.19 4.65
N ALA A 48 -3.38 -8.10 3.65
CA ALA A 48 -3.92 -6.83 3.18
C ALA A 48 -4.73 -6.12 4.28
N SER A 49 -5.60 -6.85 5.01
CA SER A 49 -6.36 -6.30 6.13
C SER A 49 -5.43 -5.76 7.23
N ARG A 50 -4.36 -6.46 7.57
CA ARG A 50 -3.36 -5.99 8.52
C ARG A 50 -2.68 -4.71 8.05
N LEU A 51 -2.22 -4.67 6.80
CA LEU A 51 -1.58 -3.49 6.21
C LEU A 51 -2.52 -2.28 6.16
N LEU A 52 -3.80 -2.49 5.83
CA LEU A 52 -4.82 -1.43 5.84
C LEU A 52 -5.06 -0.87 7.26
N LYS A 53 -5.09 -1.73 8.29
CA LYS A 53 -5.17 -1.29 9.70
C LYS A 53 -3.92 -0.49 10.12
N GLU A 54 -2.74 -0.88 9.66
CA GLU A 54 -1.51 -0.11 9.91
C GLU A 54 -1.51 1.24 9.16
N ILE A 55 -2.04 1.29 7.93
CA ILE A 55 -2.22 2.55 7.20
C ILE A 55 -3.21 3.44 7.94
N ARG A 56 -4.33 2.90 8.46
CA ARG A 56 -5.27 3.67 9.28
C ARG A 56 -4.57 4.31 10.48
N SER A 57 -3.78 3.52 11.21
CA SER A 57 -3.05 4.03 12.38
C SER A 57 -2.03 5.12 12.00
N ALA A 58 -1.35 4.98 10.86
CA ALA A 58 -0.45 6.00 10.35
C ALA A 58 -1.21 7.26 9.89
N ALA A 59 -2.38 7.10 9.27
CA ALA A 59 -3.23 8.21 8.83
C ALA A 59 -3.79 9.03 10.01
N PHE A 60 -4.09 8.40 11.14
CA PHE A 60 -4.45 9.11 12.38
C PHE A 60 -3.30 10.00 12.84
N ARG A 61 -2.09 9.44 13.01
CA ARG A 61 -0.91 10.23 13.41
C ARG A 61 -0.58 11.34 12.43
N LEU A 62 -0.71 11.06 11.12
CA LEU A 62 -0.54 12.06 10.07
C LEU A 62 -1.52 13.22 10.21
N THR A 63 -2.79 12.93 10.52
CA THR A 63 -3.83 13.94 10.75
C THR A 63 -3.51 14.80 11.97
N ASP A 64 -3.05 14.18 13.07
CA ASP A 64 -2.69 14.88 14.29
C ASP A 64 -1.48 15.81 14.06
N ASN A 65 -0.41 15.33 13.43
CA ASN A 65 0.75 16.15 13.10
C ASN A 65 0.41 17.29 12.13
N ALA A 66 -0.46 17.03 11.15
CA ALA A 66 -0.92 18.07 10.23
C ALA A 66 -1.83 19.12 10.92
N ALA A 67 -2.62 18.70 11.91
CA ALA A 67 -3.41 19.60 12.74
C ALA A 67 -2.52 20.47 13.64
N ASN A 68 -1.49 19.87 14.26
CA ASN A 68 -0.48 20.60 15.04
C ASN A 68 0.20 21.65 14.18
N LEU A 69 0.71 21.25 13.00
CA LEU A 69 1.34 22.18 12.05
C LEU A 69 0.40 23.35 11.66
N LYS A 70 -0.87 23.05 11.44
CA LYS A 70 -1.89 24.06 11.11
C LYS A 70 -2.19 24.99 12.29
N SER A 71 -2.10 24.51 13.54
CA SER A 71 -2.35 25.29 14.75
C SER A 71 -1.24 26.31 15.04
N TYR A 72 -0.07 26.16 14.46
CA TYR A 72 1.03 27.10 14.60
C TYR A 72 0.66 28.43 13.94
N GLY A 73 0.30 29.42 14.77
CA GLY A 73 -0.11 30.76 14.33
C GLY A 73 1.06 31.67 14.00
N PRO A 74 0.82 32.86 13.42
CA PRO A 74 1.84 33.87 13.16
C PRO A 74 2.58 34.25 14.44
N GLY A 75 3.89 34.01 14.52
CA GLY A 75 4.74 34.41 15.64
C GLY A 75 4.77 33.45 16.84
N GLY A 76 4.01 32.35 16.82
CA GLY A 76 3.94 31.42 17.95
C GLY A 76 5.02 30.35 18.01
N VAL A 77 5.51 29.87 16.85
CA VAL A 77 6.44 28.75 16.76
C VAL A 77 7.59 29.09 15.78
N SER A 78 8.81 28.76 16.16
CA SER A 78 9.98 28.97 15.32
C SER A 78 9.95 28.06 14.07
N TRP A 79 10.73 28.40 13.04
CA TRP A 79 10.87 27.56 11.86
C TRP A 79 11.34 26.13 12.18
N HIS A 80 12.07 25.92 13.28
CA HIS A 80 12.46 24.59 13.76
C HIS A 80 11.24 23.74 14.16
N GLY A 81 10.24 24.33 14.81
CA GLY A 81 9.00 23.64 15.17
C GLY A 81 8.25 23.19 13.93
N HIS A 82 8.11 24.08 12.93
CA HIS A 82 7.50 23.72 11.63
C HIS A 82 8.28 22.60 10.92
N ALA A 83 9.63 22.68 10.92
CA ALA A 83 10.50 21.65 10.32
C ALA A 83 10.36 20.30 11.04
N GLY A 84 10.22 20.30 12.36
CA GLY A 84 9.97 19.12 13.16
C GLY A 84 8.67 18.42 12.75
N GLU A 85 7.55 19.14 12.73
CA GLU A 85 6.25 18.59 12.32
C GLU A 85 6.25 18.09 10.87
N LEU A 86 6.84 18.85 9.94
CA LEU A 86 6.97 18.40 8.54
C LEU A 86 7.84 17.14 8.41
N THR A 87 8.83 16.96 9.27
CA THR A 87 9.64 15.74 9.32
C THR A 87 8.79 14.55 9.77
N LEU A 88 8.01 14.69 10.84
CA LEU A 88 7.09 13.66 11.31
C LEU A 88 6.04 13.30 10.26
N ILE A 89 5.45 14.31 9.61
CA ILE A 89 4.51 14.12 8.50
C ILE A 89 5.16 13.31 7.38
N ARG A 90 6.37 13.66 6.94
CA ARG A 90 7.11 12.95 5.89
C ARG A 90 7.38 11.50 6.28
N GLU A 91 7.78 11.22 7.52
CA GLU A 91 8.01 9.86 8.01
C GLU A 91 6.73 9.02 7.96
N GLN A 92 5.58 9.57 8.38
CA GLN A 92 4.30 8.87 8.30
C GLN A 92 3.89 8.59 6.85
N ILE A 93 4.07 9.56 5.95
CA ILE A 93 3.77 9.38 4.51
C ILE A 93 4.66 8.30 3.90
N ASN A 94 5.95 8.28 4.21
CA ASN A 94 6.87 7.24 3.74
C ASN A 94 6.46 5.85 4.25
N ALA A 95 6.03 5.77 5.52
CA ALA A 95 5.53 4.53 6.10
C ALA A 95 4.25 4.04 5.42
N VAL A 96 3.32 4.94 5.10
CA VAL A 96 2.11 4.65 4.30
C VAL A 96 2.50 4.20 2.89
N GLY A 97 3.40 4.92 2.22
CA GLY A 97 3.86 4.59 0.87
C GLY A 97 4.44 3.18 0.75
N LYS A 98 5.28 2.76 1.71
CA LYS A 98 5.83 1.40 1.75
C LYS A 98 4.74 0.33 1.88
N ARG A 99 3.70 0.58 2.68
CA ARG A 99 2.56 -0.34 2.84
C ARG A 99 1.71 -0.42 1.59
N ILE A 100 1.44 0.72 0.96
CA ILE A 100 0.72 0.77 -0.33
C ILE A 100 1.50 0.02 -1.40
N GLN A 101 2.82 0.17 -1.49
CA GLN A 101 3.65 -0.61 -2.40
C GLN A 101 3.49 -2.12 -2.18
N ARG A 102 3.53 -2.58 -0.92
CA ARG A 102 3.31 -4.00 -0.61
C ARG A 102 1.90 -4.44 -0.98
N LEU A 103 0.88 -3.63 -0.69
CA LEU A 103 -0.51 -3.91 -1.09
C LEU A 103 -0.65 -4.05 -2.61
N HIS A 104 0.03 -3.23 -3.40
CA HIS A 104 0.02 -3.36 -4.87
C HIS A 104 0.60 -4.69 -5.34
N THR A 105 1.64 -5.21 -4.70
CA THR A 105 2.23 -6.52 -5.09
C THR A 105 1.27 -7.68 -4.86
N ILE A 106 0.39 -7.61 -3.87
CA ILE A 106 -0.55 -8.67 -3.52
C ILE A 106 -1.98 -8.38 -3.99
N ARG A 107 -2.23 -7.24 -4.63
CA ARG A 107 -3.57 -6.74 -5.01
C ARG A 107 -4.42 -7.78 -5.76
N HIS A 108 -3.80 -8.52 -6.68
CA HIS A 108 -4.47 -9.52 -7.52
C HIS A 108 -5.08 -10.69 -6.70
N ALA A 109 -4.60 -10.91 -5.48
CA ALA A 109 -5.03 -11.98 -4.59
C ALA A 109 -5.81 -11.46 -3.36
N THR A 110 -6.26 -10.21 -3.38
CA THR A 110 -7.02 -9.57 -2.30
C THR A 110 -8.52 -9.48 -2.63
N ALA A 111 -9.35 -9.28 -1.61
CA ALA A 111 -10.79 -9.11 -1.78
C ALA A 111 -11.13 -7.82 -2.56
N PRO A 112 -12.28 -7.76 -3.27
CA PRO A 112 -12.67 -6.59 -4.06
C PRO A 112 -12.65 -5.26 -3.28
N TRP A 113 -13.16 -5.23 -2.05
CA TRP A 113 -13.13 -4.04 -1.20
C TRP A 113 -11.71 -3.59 -0.84
N GLN A 114 -10.77 -4.54 -0.70
CA GLN A 114 -9.35 -4.23 -0.44
C GLN A 114 -8.69 -3.61 -1.68
N GLN A 115 -9.02 -4.11 -2.87
CA GLN A 115 -8.55 -3.54 -4.13
C GLN A 115 -9.02 -2.09 -4.29
N GLU A 116 -10.29 -1.82 -3.99
CA GLU A 116 -10.86 -0.48 -4.03
C GLU A 116 -10.19 0.45 -2.99
N ALA A 117 -9.95 -0.05 -1.78
CA ALA A 117 -9.20 0.67 -0.75
C ALA A 117 -7.79 1.06 -1.23
N ILE A 118 -7.05 0.12 -1.84
CA ILE A 118 -5.70 0.37 -2.38
C ILE A 118 -5.76 1.45 -3.45
N ASP A 119 -6.67 1.32 -4.41
CA ASP A 119 -6.80 2.23 -5.54
C ASP A 119 -7.19 3.65 -5.09
N SER A 120 -8.06 3.77 -4.08
CA SER A 120 -8.46 5.07 -3.54
C SER A 120 -7.36 5.78 -2.74
N MET A 121 -6.55 5.03 -1.99
CA MET A 121 -5.50 5.62 -1.14
C MET A 121 -4.23 6.01 -1.90
N THR A 122 -3.93 5.33 -3.00
CA THR A 122 -2.70 5.57 -3.78
C THR A 122 -2.54 7.03 -4.23
N PRO A 123 -3.54 7.67 -4.90
CA PRO A 123 -3.42 9.06 -5.31
C PRO A 123 -3.40 10.04 -4.12
N MET A 124 -4.05 9.70 -3.00
CA MET A 124 -4.01 10.52 -1.79
C MET A 124 -2.60 10.55 -1.19
N ALA A 125 -1.95 9.40 -1.10
CA ALA A 125 -0.57 9.29 -0.61
C ALA A 125 0.42 10.05 -1.50
N ALA A 126 0.28 9.95 -2.82
CA ALA A 126 1.10 10.69 -3.78
C ALA A 126 0.93 12.22 -3.62
N THR A 127 -0.32 12.68 -3.45
CA THR A 127 -0.62 14.10 -3.23
C THR A 127 -0.01 14.59 -1.91
N LEU A 128 -0.16 13.83 -0.83
CA LEU A 128 0.44 14.15 0.48
C LEU A 128 1.96 14.25 0.39
N ALA A 129 2.62 13.28 -0.27
CA ALA A 129 4.07 13.30 -0.46
C ALA A 129 4.53 14.56 -1.22
N SER A 130 3.91 14.87 -2.35
CA SER A 130 4.23 16.04 -3.16
C SER A 130 4.04 17.36 -2.39
N ARG A 131 2.94 17.50 -1.65
CA ARG A 131 2.66 18.71 -0.87
C ARG A 131 3.59 18.86 0.33
N THR A 132 3.97 17.76 0.98
CA THR A 132 4.95 17.79 2.07
C THR A 132 6.32 18.23 1.57
N GLU A 133 6.79 17.71 0.45
CA GLU A 133 8.05 18.13 -0.17
C GLU A 133 8.03 19.60 -0.58
N ALA A 134 6.91 20.08 -1.10
CA ALA A 134 6.75 21.49 -1.44
C ALA A 134 6.79 22.39 -0.18
N ALA A 135 6.11 21.99 0.90
CA ALA A 135 6.14 22.72 2.17
C ALA A 135 7.54 22.74 2.78
N ILE A 136 8.27 21.62 2.74
CA ILE A 136 9.66 21.54 3.25
C ILE A 136 10.57 22.46 2.47
N ARG A 137 10.52 22.43 1.13
CA ARG A 137 11.31 23.33 0.28
C ARG A 137 11.00 24.79 0.57
N TYR A 138 9.71 25.12 0.63
CA TYR A 138 9.31 26.48 0.96
C TYR A 138 9.89 26.93 2.31
N LEU A 139 9.81 26.10 3.34
CA LEU A 139 10.36 26.38 4.66
C LEU A 139 11.86 26.60 4.65
N GLN A 140 12.62 25.82 3.87
CA GLN A 140 14.07 25.96 3.72
C GLN A 140 14.48 27.30 3.11
N ASP A 141 13.72 27.74 2.10
CA ASP A 141 14.01 28.96 1.34
C ASP A 141 13.51 30.22 2.06
N ASN A 142 12.52 30.12 2.96
CA ASN A 142 11.79 31.24 3.56
C ASN A 142 11.75 31.18 5.10
N ARG A 143 12.89 30.93 5.75
CA ARG A 143 12.97 30.70 7.21
C ARG A 143 12.46 31.87 8.08
N THR A 144 12.52 33.07 7.56
CA THR A 144 12.08 34.31 8.26
C THR A 144 10.65 34.72 7.92
N TYR A 145 10.05 34.13 6.89
CA TYR A 145 8.71 34.51 6.42
C TYR A 145 7.79 33.30 6.28
N LEU A 146 7.48 32.68 7.41
CA LEU A 146 6.75 31.42 7.49
C LEU A 146 5.24 31.55 7.16
N TRP A 147 4.68 32.76 7.20
CA TRP A 147 3.23 32.98 7.11
C TRP A 147 2.79 33.59 5.79
N SER A 148 3.47 33.24 4.72
CA SER A 148 2.98 33.55 3.39
C SER A 148 1.70 32.75 3.08
N GLU A 149 0.90 33.28 2.17
CA GLU A 149 -0.28 32.59 1.65
C GLU A 149 0.09 31.21 1.07
N THR A 150 1.19 31.15 0.34
CA THR A 150 1.73 29.90 -0.25
C THR A 150 2.00 28.82 0.80
N TYR A 151 2.66 29.17 1.90
CA TYR A 151 2.93 28.19 2.96
C TYR A 151 1.66 27.74 3.66
N ARG A 152 0.76 28.68 3.94
CA ARG A 152 -0.57 28.37 4.51
C ARG A 152 -1.38 27.43 3.64
N ASP A 153 -1.35 27.61 2.31
CA ASP A 153 -2.00 26.70 1.37
C ASP A 153 -1.42 25.30 1.44
N HIS A 154 -0.10 25.15 1.51
CA HIS A 154 0.53 23.84 1.69
C HIS A 154 0.06 23.17 2.99
N VAL A 155 0.09 23.88 4.11
CA VAL A 155 -0.31 23.36 5.43
C VAL A 155 -1.80 23.00 5.44
N GLN A 156 -2.67 23.85 4.90
CA GLN A 156 -4.09 23.60 4.81
C GLN A 156 -4.41 22.38 3.94
N THR A 157 -3.72 22.27 2.79
CA THR A 157 -3.86 21.12 1.88
C THR A 157 -3.39 19.83 2.57
N LEU A 158 -2.27 19.83 3.27
CA LEU A 158 -1.79 18.68 4.02
C LEU A 158 -2.80 18.22 5.07
N SER A 159 -3.32 19.14 5.88
CA SER A 159 -4.32 18.83 6.90
C SER A 159 -5.60 18.23 6.29
N SER A 160 -6.11 18.85 5.22
CA SER A 160 -7.32 18.37 4.53
C SER A 160 -7.14 16.99 3.90
N ARG A 161 -6.00 16.74 3.23
CA ARG A 161 -5.72 15.46 2.58
C ARG A 161 -5.42 14.35 3.57
N ALA A 162 -4.76 14.66 4.70
CA ALA A 162 -4.56 13.70 5.78
C ALA A 162 -5.90 13.23 6.36
N ASP A 163 -6.84 14.16 6.62
CA ASP A 163 -8.16 13.83 7.11
C ASP A 163 -8.98 13.01 6.08
N GLN A 164 -8.89 13.34 4.80
CA GLN A 164 -9.52 12.55 3.73
C GLN A 164 -8.98 11.12 3.69
N MET A 165 -7.65 10.93 3.78
CA MET A 165 -7.05 9.59 3.81
C MET A 165 -7.51 8.81 5.04
N LYS A 166 -7.51 9.42 6.22
CA LYS A 166 -8.01 8.80 7.46
C LYS A 166 -9.45 8.32 7.30
N LYS A 167 -10.34 9.18 6.79
CA LYS A 167 -11.75 8.85 6.56
C LYS A 167 -11.91 7.73 5.54
N SER A 168 -11.19 7.79 4.43
CA SER A 168 -11.27 6.76 3.38
C SER A 168 -10.86 5.38 3.89
N VAL A 169 -9.71 5.25 4.55
CA VAL A 169 -9.27 3.95 5.06
C VAL A 169 -10.17 3.42 6.17
N SER A 170 -10.70 4.30 7.04
CA SER A 170 -11.65 3.90 8.08
C SER A 170 -12.94 3.36 7.49
N LEU A 171 -13.50 4.03 6.48
CA LEU A 171 -14.72 3.60 5.78
C LEU A 171 -14.57 2.22 5.15
N HIS A 172 -13.46 1.94 4.46
CA HIS A 172 -13.22 0.62 3.87
C HIS A 172 -13.09 -0.49 4.92
N LEU A 173 -12.47 -0.20 6.07
CA LEU A 173 -12.37 -1.18 7.15
C LEU A 173 -13.71 -1.41 7.86
N GLU A 174 -14.53 -0.38 8.03
CA GLU A 174 -15.90 -0.50 8.55
C GLU A 174 -16.80 -1.29 7.62
N LEU A 175 -16.66 -1.08 6.29
CA LEU A 175 -17.33 -1.89 5.29
C LEU A 175 -16.97 -3.37 5.42
N ALA A 176 -15.68 -3.68 5.58
CA ALA A 176 -15.22 -5.06 5.78
C ALA A 176 -15.86 -5.71 7.02
N GLU A 177 -15.83 -5.02 8.15
CA GLU A 177 -16.46 -5.51 9.39
C GLU A 177 -17.98 -5.75 9.23
N THR A 178 -18.62 -4.94 8.40
CA THR A 178 -20.06 -5.09 8.11
C THR A 178 -20.31 -6.30 7.22
N LEU A 179 -19.47 -6.53 6.21
CA LEU A 179 -19.55 -7.71 5.34
C LEU A 179 -19.34 -9.01 6.13
N ASP A 180 -18.32 -9.07 6.99
CA ASP A 180 -18.05 -10.21 7.87
C ASP A 180 -19.25 -10.55 8.77
N LYS A 181 -19.91 -9.51 9.32
CA LYS A 181 -21.12 -9.68 10.14
C LYS A 181 -22.29 -10.22 9.34
N LEU A 182 -22.48 -9.77 8.10
CA LEU A 182 -23.54 -10.26 7.21
C LEU A 182 -23.32 -11.72 6.83
N GLU A 183 -22.10 -12.12 6.51
CA GLU A 183 -21.74 -13.50 6.24
C GLU A 183 -22.02 -14.41 7.44
N ALA A 184 -21.59 -14.00 8.65
CA ALA A 184 -21.85 -14.74 9.87
C ALA A 184 -23.34 -14.90 10.20
N LEU A 185 -24.17 -13.90 9.88
CA LEU A 185 -25.63 -13.99 10.04
C LEU A 185 -26.26 -14.95 9.02
N ARG A 186 -25.81 -14.90 7.77
CA ARG A 186 -26.27 -15.81 6.70
C ARG A 186 -26.00 -17.27 7.06
N ASP A 187 -24.81 -17.56 7.55
CA ASP A 187 -24.42 -18.94 7.94
C ASP A 187 -25.28 -19.45 9.09
N ARG A 188 -25.59 -18.59 10.07
CA ARG A 188 -26.50 -18.94 11.17
C ARG A 188 -27.92 -19.26 10.68
N THR A 189 -28.44 -18.45 9.75
CA THR A 189 -29.80 -18.70 9.20
C THR A 189 -29.85 -19.97 8.38
N ALA A 190 -28.81 -20.28 7.60
CA ALA A 190 -28.70 -21.54 6.86
C ALA A 190 -28.67 -22.77 7.77
N SER A 191 -28.01 -22.69 8.93
CA SER A 191 -27.93 -23.79 9.90
C SER A 191 -29.22 -24.05 10.69
N ILE A 192 -30.17 -23.07 10.75
CA ILE A 192 -31.45 -23.23 11.43
C ILE A 192 -32.51 -23.84 10.50
N GLY A 193 -32.34 -23.69 9.17
CA GLY A 193 -33.29 -24.17 8.15
C GLY A 193 -33.03 -25.59 7.63
N SER A 194 -31.96 -26.24 8.11
CA SER A 194 -31.62 -27.64 7.78
C SER A 194 -31.95 -28.58 8.95
#